data_c2a2c2ca4f0bbd86e0381a9f8a37c7cc
#
_entry.id   c2a2c2ca4f0bbd86e0381a9f8a37c7cc
#
_cell.length_a   1.000
_cell.length_b   1.000
_cell.length_c   1.000
_cell.angle_alpha   90.00
_cell.angle_beta   90.00
_cell.angle_gamma   90.00
#
_symmetry.space_group_name_H-M   'P 1'
#
loop_
_entity.id
_entity.type
_entity.pdbx_description
1 polymer ?
#
loop_
_entity_poly.entity_id
_entity_poly.type
_entity_poly.pdbx_seq_one_letter_code
_entity_poly.pdbx_strand_id
1 'polypeptide(L)'
;MAALVALSLAIAVVAPAAGQTERPESSEPPVASSEAPPAAVADPQTTTPRARSPKVLSDAIELVEEQPKRLWERVRAVWSYSFTVSEDEPITIGMIVGALVLFFIGFFVARFLSSMLGRRVFPRFGLDEGASATFQTLAFYVLLAIFAIYALQWANIPLTVFTVAGGALAIGVGFGSQNVVNNFISGLILMAERPMKVGDMVEVGGTHGIVERIGARSTRIRSGDNTHVIVPNSSFLEKEVLNWTLADDLIRSYIDVGVVYGSPTDTVRELILQALSENPRVLGSPLPEVLFTEFGDSALVFRAFFWIKMKQLMDRNRVQSSIRFRIDELFREADIVIAFPQRDVHLDSTAPLEIRLLREPDDLPGA
;
A
#
# COMPACT_ATOMS: atom_id res chain seq x y z
N MET A 1 -3.16 22.87 8.79
CA MET A 1 -2.57 24.07 8.17
C MET A 1 -1.65 24.83 9.14
N ALA A 2 -2.02 25.09 10.39
CA ALA A 2 -1.16 25.77 11.37
C ALA A 2 0.14 25.02 11.73
N ALA A 3 0.15 23.68 11.72
CA ALA A 3 1.32 22.86 12.01
C ALA A 3 2.35 22.82 10.87
N LEU A 4 1.90 22.97 9.62
CA LEU A 4 2.77 23.07 8.43
C LEU A 4 3.44 24.44 8.35
N VAL A 5 2.77 25.50 8.80
CA VAL A 5 3.33 26.87 8.86
C VAL A 5 4.38 26.97 9.97
N ALA A 6 4.17 26.30 11.11
CA ALA A 6 5.17 26.27 12.18
C ALA A 6 6.43 25.49 11.81
N LEU A 7 6.31 24.43 10.98
CA LEU A 7 7.44 23.65 10.48
C LEU A 7 8.24 24.45 9.41
N SER A 8 7.58 25.24 8.57
CA SER A 8 8.24 26.10 7.58
C SER A 8 8.98 27.29 8.22
N LEU A 9 8.49 27.83 9.34
CA LEU A 9 9.16 28.91 10.05
C LEU A 9 10.40 28.43 10.83
N ALA A 10 10.42 27.18 11.27
CA ALA A 10 11.58 26.58 11.95
C ALA A 10 12.75 26.27 10.98
N ILE A 11 12.47 26.07 9.70
CA ILE A 11 13.48 25.78 8.67
C ILE A 11 14.18 27.07 8.16
N ALA A 12 13.54 28.23 8.32
CA ALA A 12 14.06 29.50 7.80
C ALA A 12 15.07 30.22 8.72
N VAL A 13 15.28 29.75 9.97
CA VAL A 13 16.13 30.46 10.96
C VAL A 13 17.54 29.89 11.08
N VAL A 14 17.89 28.81 10.38
CA VAL A 14 19.24 28.20 10.47
C VAL A 14 19.83 28.04 9.07
N ALA A 15 20.19 29.15 8.44
CA ALA A 15 21.19 29.17 7.36
C ALA A 15 22.50 29.75 7.91
N PRO A 16 23.63 29.05 7.88
CA PRO A 16 24.90 29.63 8.26
C PRO A 16 25.36 30.59 7.15
N ALA A 17 25.70 31.83 7.54
CA ALA A 17 26.31 32.79 6.68
C ALA A 17 27.70 32.31 6.23
N ALA A 18 27.90 32.20 4.94
CA ALA A 18 29.17 31.95 4.32
C ALA A 18 30.03 33.24 4.44
N GLY A 19 31.04 33.22 5.32
CA GLY A 19 32.07 34.23 5.43
C GLY A 19 33.18 33.99 4.41
N GLN A 20 33.48 35.03 3.66
CA GLN A 20 34.51 35.08 2.65
C GLN A 20 35.90 34.96 3.26
N THR A 21 36.75 34.22 2.62
CA THR A 21 38.18 34.09 2.85
C THR A 21 38.90 35.32 2.26
N GLU A 22 39.55 36.11 3.11
CA GLU A 22 40.67 36.93 2.71
C GLU A 22 41.94 36.44 3.42
N ARG A 23 42.96 36.21 2.59
CA ARG A 23 44.32 35.90 2.96
C ARG A 23 45.10 37.19 3.13
N PRO A 24 46.00 37.33 4.10
CA PRO A 24 47.20 38.13 3.85
C PRO A 24 48.51 37.37 4.12
N GLU A 25 49.46 37.85 3.40
CA GLU A 25 50.83 37.56 3.18
C GLU A 25 51.73 37.46 4.41
N SER A 26 52.79 36.73 4.15
CA SER A 26 54.02 36.55 4.92
C SER A 26 54.78 37.79 5.28
N SER A 27 55.41 37.81 6.46
CA SER A 27 56.76 38.38 6.65
C SER A 27 57.41 37.84 7.92
N GLU A 28 58.66 37.45 7.74
CA GLU A 28 59.65 36.86 8.66
C GLU A 28 60.13 37.81 9.78
N PRO A 29 60.88 37.26 10.78
CA PRO A 29 61.22 37.96 12.03
C PRO A 29 62.59 38.68 12.00
N PRO A 30 62.94 39.43 13.06
CA PRO A 30 64.32 39.46 13.50
C PRO A 30 64.50 39.27 15.01
N VAL A 31 65.33 38.34 15.28
CA VAL A 31 66.62 38.20 16.06
C VAL A 31 66.86 39.19 17.24
N ALA A 32 67.01 38.52 18.42
CA ALA A 32 67.87 38.63 19.57
C ALA A 32 68.65 39.93 19.90
N SER A 33 68.64 40.18 21.22
CA SER A 33 69.84 40.47 22.08
C SER A 33 69.35 40.59 23.53
N SER A 34 69.80 39.75 24.41
CA SER A 34 70.96 39.75 25.29
C SER A 34 71.19 41.05 26.07
N GLU A 35 70.91 40.99 27.36
CA GLU A 35 71.86 41.41 28.41
C GLU A 35 71.23 41.34 29.83
N ALA A 36 71.96 40.64 30.69
CA ALA A 36 71.82 40.66 32.14
C ALA A 36 73.14 41.21 32.71
N PRO A 37 73.35 41.34 34.00
CA PRO A 37 72.79 42.17 35.02
C PRO A 37 73.83 43.21 35.53
N PRO A 38 73.69 43.88 36.65
CA PRO A 38 74.38 43.42 37.87
C PRO A 38 73.64 43.71 39.21
N ALA A 39 74.09 42.96 40.18
CA ALA A 39 73.78 43.08 41.59
C ALA A 39 74.50 44.21 42.28
N ALA A 40 73.92 44.72 43.36
CA ALA A 40 74.63 45.27 44.55
C ALA A 40 73.60 45.70 45.60
N VAL A 41 73.70 45.18 46.70
CA VAL A 41 74.30 45.51 48.01
C VAL A 41 73.26 45.91 49.07
N ALA A 42 73.24 45.15 50.11
CA ALA A 42 72.53 45.35 51.40
C ALA A 42 73.07 46.55 52.18
N ASP A 43 72.21 47.16 52.98
CA ASP A 43 72.49 47.33 54.38
C ASP A 43 71.27 47.89 55.14
N PRO A 44 71.30 47.90 56.49
CA PRO A 44 70.18 47.41 57.27
C PRO A 44 69.61 48.52 58.25
N GLN A 45 68.57 48.02 59.01
CA GLN A 45 68.06 48.58 60.26
C GLN A 45 67.13 49.83 60.19
N THR A 46 65.87 49.60 60.57
CA THR A 46 65.36 50.16 61.83
C THR A 46 64.00 49.61 62.14
N THR A 47 63.89 48.98 63.31
CA THR A 47 62.69 48.47 63.91
C THR A 47 61.79 49.58 64.44
N THR A 48 60.51 49.53 64.09
CA THR A 48 59.44 50.03 65.01
C THR A 48 58.14 49.24 64.71
N PRO A 49 57.43 48.81 65.78
CA PRO A 49 56.24 47.97 65.59
C PRO A 49 55.04 48.86 65.32
N ARG A 50 54.46 48.68 64.11
CA ARG A 50 53.22 49.35 63.75
C ARG A 50 52.07 48.33 63.72
N ALA A 51 51.02 48.68 64.41
CA ALA A 51 49.78 47.98 64.60
C ALA A 51 49.32 47.10 63.48
N ARG A 52 48.99 45.84 63.76
CA ARG A 52 48.29 44.94 62.90
C ARG A 52 46.88 45.48 62.60
N SER A 53 46.69 46.09 61.44
CA SER A 53 45.40 46.38 60.82
C SER A 53 44.85 45.09 60.19
N PRO A 54 43.56 44.92 60.05
CA PRO A 54 42.95 43.63 59.74
C PRO A 54 43.04 43.29 58.22
N LYS A 55 44.23 42.83 57.85
CA LYS A 55 44.45 42.28 56.46
C LYS A 55 43.78 40.90 56.25
N VAL A 56 43.45 40.25 57.41
CA VAL A 56 42.89 38.90 57.36
C VAL A 56 41.46 38.89 56.83
N LEU A 57 40.69 39.96 56.96
CA LEU A 57 39.33 40.04 56.53
C LEU A 57 39.25 40.38 54.99
N SER A 58 40.17 41.23 54.52
CA SER A 58 40.27 41.55 53.09
C SER A 58 40.76 40.32 52.28
N ASP A 59 41.76 39.61 52.82
CA ASP A 59 42.27 38.40 52.13
C ASP A 59 41.25 37.25 52.16
N ALA A 60 40.41 37.15 53.20
CA ALA A 60 39.32 36.19 53.21
C ALA A 60 38.15 36.55 52.24
N ILE A 61 37.85 37.82 52.09
CA ILE A 61 36.83 38.31 51.13
C ILE A 61 37.33 38.11 49.70
N GLU A 62 38.62 38.39 49.43
CA GLU A 62 39.26 38.21 48.12
C GLU A 62 39.33 36.73 47.74
N LEU A 63 39.58 35.81 48.71
CA LEU A 63 39.54 34.34 48.50
C LEU A 63 38.13 33.82 48.25
N VAL A 64 37.11 34.43 48.83
CA VAL A 64 35.69 34.04 48.58
C VAL A 64 35.20 34.56 47.21
N GLU A 65 35.71 35.70 46.78
CA GLU A 65 35.31 36.29 45.51
C GLU A 65 36.05 35.71 44.28
N GLU A 66 37.27 35.16 44.50
CA GLU A 66 38.03 34.48 43.44
C GLU A 66 37.59 33.03 43.18
N GLN A 67 36.98 32.34 44.15
CA GLN A 67 36.55 30.97 44.01
C GLN A 67 35.52 30.76 42.85
N PRO A 68 34.50 31.61 42.70
CA PRO A 68 33.55 31.45 41.61
C PRO A 68 34.17 31.78 40.22
N LYS A 69 35.13 32.70 40.15
CA LYS A 69 35.84 33.05 38.90
C LYS A 69 36.75 31.92 38.44
N ARG A 70 37.49 31.28 39.35
CA ARG A 70 38.37 30.14 39.05
C ARG A 70 37.57 28.88 38.69
N LEU A 71 36.42 28.67 39.34
CA LEU A 71 35.48 27.59 38.94
C LEU A 71 34.90 27.84 37.57
N TRP A 72 34.49 29.07 37.25
CA TRP A 72 33.96 29.44 35.95
C TRP A 72 35.01 29.32 34.84
N GLU A 73 36.26 29.71 35.09
CA GLU A 73 37.35 29.51 34.13
C GLU A 73 37.65 28.03 33.89
N ARG A 74 37.62 27.18 34.92
CA ARG A 74 37.76 25.73 34.76
C ARG A 74 36.60 25.11 33.99
N VAL A 75 35.36 25.52 34.31
CA VAL A 75 34.17 25.08 33.58
C VAL A 75 34.27 25.52 32.09
N ARG A 76 34.68 26.77 31.86
CA ARG A 76 34.85 27.29 30.50
C ARG A 76 35.97 26.57 29.74
N ALA A 77 37.06 26.23 30.39
CA ALA A 77 38.16 25.47 29.76
C ALA A 77 37.73 24.05 29.41
N VAL A 78 36.97 23.37 30.28
CA VAL A 78 36.39 22.05 29.97
C VAL A 78 35.33 22.17 28.88
N TRP A 79 34.50 23.23 28.89
CA TRP A 79 33.44 23.46 27.89
C TRP A 79 33.99 23.70 26.49
N SER A 80 35.14 24.39 26.39
CA SER A 80 35.83 24.70 25.15
C SER A 80 36.87 23.67 24.74
N TYR A 81 37.02 22.57 25.50
CA TYR A 81 37.95 21.50 25.15
C TYR A 81 37.49 20.80 23.84
N SER A 82 38.32 20.89 22.81
CA SER A 82 38.00 20.37 21.47
C SER A 82 38.69 19.04 21.18
N PHE A 83 37.92 18.08 20.70
CA PHE A 83 38.43 16.86 20.11
C PHE A 83 38.34 16.99 18.59
N THR A 84 39.42 16.73 17.88
CA THR A 84 39.41 16.70 16.42
C THR A 84 39.07 15.26 15.99
N VAL A 85 37.87 15.04 15.51
CA VAL A 85 37.42 13.74 14.95
C VAL A 85 37.50 13.76 13.43
N SER A 86 37.47 14.96 12.81
CA SER A 86 37.63 15.15 11.36
C SER A 86 38.56 16.33 11.11
N GLU A 87 39.30 16.33 10.00
CA GLU A 87 40.32 17.36 9.67
C GLU A 87 39.71 18.76 9.51
N ASP A 88 38.40 18.89 9.30
CA ASP A 88 37.75 20.16 8.96
C ASP A 88 37.00 20.87 10.11
N GLU A 89 36.58 20.17 11.19
CA GLU A 89 35.83 20.85 12.26
C GLU A 89 36.06 20.23 13.66
N PRO A 90 36.44 21.04 14.67
CA PRO A 90 36.65 20.58 16.03
C PRO A 90 35.30 20.35 16.75
N ILE A 91 35.11 19.18 17.34
CA ILE A 91 33.97 18.87 18.22
C ILE A 91 34.33 19.31 19.65
N THR A 92 33.54 20.22 20.23
CA THR A 92 33.73 20.66 21.61
C THR A 92 32.81 19.90 22.59
N ILE A 93 33.25 19.78 23.84
CA ILE A 93 32.40 19.17 24.90
C ILE A 93 31.06 19.92 25.00
N GLY A 94 31.08 21.24 24.85
CA GLY A 94 29.88 22.08 24.84
C GLY A 94 28.88 21.68 23.73
N MET A 95 29.36 21.34 22.54
CA MET A 95 28.51 20.86 21.44
C MET A 95 27.90 19.49 21.75
N ILE A 96 28.67 18.57 22.34
CA ILE A 96 28.16 17.25 22.77
C ILE A 96 27.06 17.40 23.83
N VAL A 97 27.30 18.22 24.83
CA VAL A 97 26.30 18.49 25.89
C VAL A 97 25.07 19.16 25.30
N GLY A 98 25.25 20.15 24.41
CA GLY A 98 24.15 20.80 23.70
C GLY A 98 23.33 19.81 22.84
N ALA A 99 24.01 18.90 22.14
CA ALA A 99 23.37 17.84 21.36
C ALA A 99 22.57 16.87 22.25
N LEU A 100 23.12 16.47 23.41
CA LEU A 100 22.42 15.65 24.38
C LEU A 100 21.17 16.34 24.92
N VAL A 101 21.30 17.63 25.30
CA VAL A 101 20.14 18.44 25.74
C VAL A 101 19.09 18.54 24.63
N LEU A 102 19.50 18.80 23.40
CA LEU A 102 18.61 18.87 22.25
C LEU A 102 17.92 17.52 21.99
N PHE A 103 18.67 16.41 22.11
CA PHE A 103 18.11 15.06 21.98
C PHE A 103 17.07 14.76 23.07
N PHE A 104 17.35 15.09 24.33
CA PHE A 104 16.39 14.89 25.41
C PHE A 104 15.14 15.78 25.26
N ILE A 105 15.31 17.05 24.87
CA ILE A 105 14.19 17.92 24.53
C ILE A 105 13.38 17.30 23.39
N GLY A 106 14.07 16.86 22.34
CA GLY A 106 13.46 16.18 21.19
C GLY A 106 12.70 14.92 21.58
N PHE A 107 13.24 14.11 22.51
CA PHE A 107 12.56 12.93 23.03
C PHE A 107 11.21 13.29 23.72
N PHE A 108 11.19 14.29 24.57
CA PHE A 108 9.96 14.74 25.22
C PHE A 108 8.96 15.33 24.22
N VAL A 109 9.45 16.13 23.27
CA VAL A 109 8.63 16.71 22.19
C VAL A 109 8.06 15.61 21.29
N ALA A 110 8.88 14.65 20.87
CA ALA A 110 8.44 13.52 20.06
C ALA A 110 7.37 12.68 20.80
N ARG A 111 7.59 12.41 22.09
CA ARG A 111 6.62 11.70 22.93
C ARG A 111 5.30 12.47 23.09
N PHE A 112 5.38 13.77 23.33
CA PHE A 112 4.20 14.62 23.45
C PHE A 112 3.44 14.69 22.13
N LEU A 113 4.12 14.94 21.02
CA LEU A 113 3.51 15.09 19.69
C LEU A 113 2.91 13.78 19.20
N SER A 114 3.62 12.66 19.34
CA SER A 114 3.10 11.33 18.99
C SER A 114 1.86 10.97 19.83
N SER A 115 1.87 11.28 21.11
CA SER A 115 0.72 11.08 22.00
C SER A 115 -0.48 11.96 21.62
N MET A 116 -0.22 13.20 21.21
CA MET A 116 -1.27 14.09 20.70
C MET A 116 -1.88 13.58 19.39
N LEU A 117 -1.04 13.07 18.46
CA LEU A 117 -1.50 12.44 17.22
C LEU A 117 -2.37 11.20 17.53
N GLY A 118 -1.87 10.31 18.40
CA GLY A 118 -2.57 9.08 18.77
C GLY A 118 -3.93 9.32 19.43
N ARG A 119 -4.02 10.31 20.31
CA ARG A 119 -5.24 10.58 21.08
C ARG A 119 -6.26 11.49 20.39
N ARG A 120 -5.82 12.45 19.54
CA ARG A 120 -6.68 13.49 18.97
C ARG A 120 -6.87 13.40 17.47
N VAL A 121 -5.86 12.93 16.73
CA VAL A 121 -5.85 12.96 15.26
C VAL A 121 -6.31 11.63 14.69
N PHE A 122 -5.68 10.53 15.07
CA PHE A 122 -5.97 9.22 14.47
C PHE A 122 -7.42 8.73 14.69
N PRO A 123 -8.06 8.92 15.86
CA PRO A 123 -9.46 8.53 16.04
C PRO A 123 -10.44 9.30 15.13
N ARG A 124 -10.09 10.54 14.73
CA ARG A 124 -10.91 11.32 13.78
C ARG A 124 -10.94 10.74 12.37
N PHE A 125 -9.92 9.97 12.01
CA PHE A 125 -9.86 9.24 10.75
C PHE A 125 -10.50 7.84 10.81
N GLY A 126 -11.18 7.52 11.92
CA GLY A 126 -11.86 6.22 12.07
C GLY A 126 -10.92 5.04 12.32
N LEU A 127 -9.68 5.31 12.76
CA LEU A 127 -8.74 4.26 13.15
C LEU A 127 -9.16 3.69 14.51
N ASP A 128 -9.16 2.36 14.60
CA ASP A 128 -9.37 1.65 15.85
C ASP A 128 -8.19 1.87 16.84
N GLU A 129 -8.36 1.46 18.10
CA GLU A 129 -7.35 1.67 19.14
C GLU A 129 -6.02 0.98 18.80
N GLY A 130 -6.07 -0.22 18.20
CA GLY A 130 -4.87 -0.97 17.82
C GLY A 130 -4.07 -0.28 16.72
N ALA A 131 -4.74 0.16 15.65
CA ALA A 131 -4.12 0.91 14.58
C ALA A 131 -3.57 2.25 15.08
N SER A 132 -4.33 2.98 15.90
CA SER A 132 -3.91 4.26 16.49
C SER A 132 -2.63 4.11 17.31
N ALA A 133 -2.52 3.06 18.15
CA ALA A 133 -1.33 2.77 18.94
C ALA A 133 -0.11 2.46 18.06
N THR A 134 -0.30 1.70 16.98
CA THR A 134 0.75 1.36 16.02
C THR A 134 1.27 2.61 15.30
N PHE A 135 0.38 3.44 14.77
CA PHE A 135 0.77 4.70 14.11
C PHE A 135 1.39 5.70 15.08
N GLN A 136 0.93 5.77 16.34
CA GLN A 136 1.54 6.58 17.38
C GLN A 136 2.98 6.16 17.64
N THR A 137 3.23 4.86 17.73
CA THR A 137 4.57 4.30 17.95
C THR A 137 5.49 4.60 16.78
N LEU A 138 5.01 4.41 15.54
CA LEU A 138 5.75 4.75 14.34
C LEU A 138 6.08 6.25 14.28
N ALA A 139 5.11 7.11 14.55
CA ALA A 139 5.30 8.56 14.57
C ALA A 139 6.33 8.97 15.64
N PHE A 140 6.32 8.32 16.80
CA PHE A 140 7.32 8.55 17.84
C PHE A 140 8.74 8.23 17.35
N TYR A 141 8.96 7.07 16.74
CA TYR A 141 10.29 6.70 16.23
C TYR A 141 10.76 7.59 15.09
N VAL A 142 9.87 7.98 14.17
CA VAL A 142 10.19 8.90 13.07
C VAL A 142 10.59 10.27 13.64
N LEU A 143 9.82 10.83 14.55
CA LEU A 143 10.13 12.11 15.20
C LEU A 143 11.43 12.03 15.98
N LEU A 144 11.64 10.95 16.73
CA LEU A 144 12.86 10.73 17.48
C LEU A 144 14.09 10.66 16.59
N ALA A 145 13.99 9.95 15.44
CA ALA A 145 15.07 9.89 14.46
C ALA A 145 15.40 11.27 13.87
N ILE A 146 14.38 12.09 13.56
CA ILE A 146 14.55 13.46 13.09
C ILE A 146 15.31 14.29 14.15
N PHE A 147 14.89 14.26 15.41
CA PHE A 147 15.59 14.99 16.48
C PHE A 147 17.00 14.47 16.74
N ALA A 148 17.22 13.17 16.61
CA ALA A 148 18.55 12.58 16.72
C ALA A 148 19.49 13.09 15.61
N ILE A 149 19.01 13.17 14.36
CA ILE A 149 19.77 13.72 13.24
C ILE A 149 20.12 15.20 13.50
N TYR A 150 19.17 16.02 13.96
CA TYR A 150 19.44 17.42 14.32
C TYR A 150 20.43 17.55 15.48
N ALA A 151 20.34 16.67 16.48
CA ALA A 151 21.29 16.65 17.59
C ALA A 151 22.71 16.30 17.13
N LEU A 152 22.86 15.32 16.22
CA LEU A 152 24.13 14.95 15.62
C LEU A 152 24.73 16.07 14.77
N GLN A 153 23.90 16.76 13.97
CA GLN A 153 24.33 17.93 13.20
C GLN A 153 24.82 19.06 14.13
N TRP A 154 24.12 19.32 15.25
CA TRP A 154 24.53 20.32 16.21
C TRP A 154 25.88 20.01 16.85
N ALA A 155 26.21 18.70 16.98
CA ALA A 155 27.50 18.25 17.50
C ALA A 155 28.61 18.24 16.44
N ASN A 156 28.37 18.70 15.21
CA ASN A 156 29.29 18.60 14.05
C ASN A 156 29.75 17.16 13.75
N ILE A 157 28.90 16.16 14.07
CA ILE A 157 29.18 14.77 13.75
C ILE A 157 28.85 14.52 12.28
N PRO A 158 29.78 14.02 11.47
CA PRO A 158 29.56 13.79 10.04
C PRO A 158 28.43 12.77 9.83
N LEU A 159 27.37 13.20 9.14
CA LEU A 159 26.19 12.36 8.90
C LEU A 159 26.33 11.44 7.70
N THR A 160 27.46 11.43 7.01
CA THR A 160 27.68 10.67 5.77
C THR A 160 27.32 9.20 5.92
N VAL A 161 27.78 8.55 7.00
CA VAL A 161 27.50 7.11 7.26
C VAL A 161 26.00 6.90 7.50
N PHE A 162 25.35 7.79 8.25
CA PHE A 162 23.91 7.72 8.52
C PHE A 162 23.08 7.99 7.26
N THR A 163 23.56 8.86 6.38
CA THR A 163 22.89 9.16 5.10
C THR A 163 22.96 7.94 4.17
N VAL A 164 24.10 7.29 4.06
CA VAL A 164 24.26 6.06 3.25
C VAL A 164 23.40 4.93 3.81
N ALA A 165 23.48 4.68 5.13
CA ALA A 165 22.68 3.65 5.78
C ALA A 165 21.17 3.95 5.70
N GLY A 166 20.79 5.22 5.91
CA GLY A 166 19.41 5.68 5.77
C GLY A 166 18.87 5.56 4.34
N GLY A 167 19.72 5.85 3.35
CA GLY A 167 19.41 5.63 1.94
C GLY A 167 19.15 4.15 1.61
N ALA A 168 20.04 3.26 2.08
CA ALA A 168 19.84 1.82 1.90
C ALA A 168 18.55 1.33 2.60
N LEU A 169 18.27 1.81 3.81
CA LEU A 169 17.03 1.51 4.53
C LEU A 169 15.79 2.03 3.78
N ALA A 170 15.86 3.27 3.26
CA ALA A 170 14.77 3.87 2.49
C ALA A 170 14.43 3.06 1.23
N ILE A 171 15.47 2.57 0.51
CA ILE A 171 15.29 1.68 -0.64
C ILE A 171 14.61 0.37 -0.20
N GLY A 172 15.09 -0.25 0.89
CA GLY A 172 14.48 -1.48 1.42
C GLY A 172 13.01 -1.30 1.80
N VAL A 173 12.68 -0.22 2.49
CA VAL A 173 11.30 0.14 2.85
C VAL A 173 10.47 0.45 1.59
N GLY A 174 11.06 1.13 0.59
CA GLY A 174 10.44 1.40 -0.70
C GLY A 174 10.00 0.13 -1.42
N PHE A 175 10.91 -0.83 -1.57
CA PHE A 175 10.59 -2.14 -2.17
C PHE A 175 9.57 -2.93 -1.33
N GLY A 176 9.70 -2.90 0.01
CA GLY A 176 8.74 -3.56 0.91
C GLY A 176 7.34 -2.97 0.86
N SER A 177 7.20 -1.67 0.59
CA SER A 177 5.92 -0.97 0.49
C SER A 177 5.36 -0.86 -0.93
N GLN A 178 6.09 -1.27 -1.95
CA GLN A 178 5.74 -1.11 -3.36
C GLN A 178 4.31 -1.57 -3.68
N ASN A 179 3.94 -2.78 -3.23
CA ASN A 179 2.61 -3.32 -3.46
C ASN A 179 1.50 -2.49 -2.80
N VAL A 180 1.75 -1.92 -1.64
CA VAL A 180 0.77 -1.07 -0.93
C VAL A 180 0.56 0.23 -1.69
N VAL A 181 1.65 0.86 -2.14
CA VAL A 181 1.63 2.10 -2.92
C VAL A 181 0.97 1.87 -4.28
N ASN A 182 1.32 0.79 -4.99
CA ASN A 182 0.70 0.43 -6.26
C ASN A 182 -0.81 0.27 -6.13
N ASN A 183 -1.26 -0.50 -5.13
CA ASN A 183 -2.69 -0.68 -4.89
C ASN A 183 -3.42 0.62 -4.48
N PHE A 184 -2.76 1.51 -3.75
CA PHE A 184 -3.32 2.80 -3.38
C PHE A 184 -3.47 3.71 -4.60
N ILE A 185 -2.44 3.83 -5.44
CA ILE A 185 -2.49 4.59 -6.69
C ILE A 185 -3.56 4.01 -7.61
N SER A 186 -3.62 2.69 -7.78
CA SER A 186 -4.66 2.01 -8.56
C SER A 186 -6.06 2.33 -8.04
N GLY A 187 -6.25 2.38 -6.72
CA GLY A 187 -7.51 2.77 -6.10
C GLY A 187 -7.92 4.20 -6.45
N LEU A 188 -6.97 5.14 -6.48
CA LEU A 188 -7.22 6.53 -6.89
C LEU A 188 -7.62 6.61 -8.37
N ILE A 189 -6.93 5.86 -9.25
CA ILE A 189 -7.26 5.79 -10.69
C ILE A 189 -8.67 5.22 -10.88
N LEU A 190 -9.00 4.09 -10.23
CA LEU A 190 -10.34 3.50 -10.30
C LEU A 190 -11.45 4.48 -9.87
N MET A 191 -11.21 5.28 -8.82
CA MET A 191 -12.17 6.30 -8.37
C MET A 191 -12.26 7.50 -9.31
N ALA A 192 -11.16 7.86 -9.99
CA ALA A 192 -11.11 8.98 -10.93
C ALA A 192 -11.70 8.62 -12.30
N GLU A 193 -11.23 7.53 -12.92
CA GLU A 193 -11.63 7.10 -14.28
C GLU A 193 -12.95 6.33 -14.29
N ARG A 194 -13.30 5.67 -13.19
CA ARG A 194 -14.54 4.92 -12.99
C ARG A 194 -14.81 3.88 -14.09
N PRO A 195 -13.85 3.00 -14.41
CA PRO A 195 -14.11 1.89 -15.36
C PRO A 195 -15.16 0.91 -14.82
N MET A 196 -15.42 0.97 -13.53
CA MET A 196 -16.49 0.25 -12.84
C MET A 196 -17.03 1.11 -11.68
N LYS A 197 -18.26 0.86 -11.28
CA LYS A 197 -18.97 1.54 -10.18
C LYS A 197 -19.45 0.53 -9.15
N VAL A 198 -19.77 1.01 -7.95
CA VAL A 198 -20.47 0.19 -6.94
C VAL A 198 -21.84 -0.19 -7.48
N GLY A 199 -22.14 -1.48 -7.46
CA GLY A 199 -23.32 -2.08 -8.06
C GLY A 199 -23.08 -2.77 -9.40
N ASP A 200 -21.98 -2.49 -10.10
CA ASP A 200 -21.65 -3.15 -11.37
C ASP A 200 -21.34 -4.64 -11.17
N MET A 201 -21.72 -5.42 -12.17
CA MET A 201 -21.33 -6.83 -12.28
C MET A 201 -20.02 -6.92 -13.08
N VAL A 202 -18.98 -7.38 -12.40
CA VAL A 202 -17.64 -7.46 -12.98
C VAL A 202 -17.06 -8.86 -12.87
N GLU A 203 -16.16 -9.16 -13.79
CA GLU A 203 -15.31 -10.34 -13.72
C GLU A 203 -13.85 -9.91 -13.88
N VAL A 204 -13.00 -10.36 -12.97
CA VAL A 204 -11.56 -10.07 -12.94
C VAL A 204 -10.80 -11.29 -12.43
N GLY A 205 -9.83 -11.76 -13.23
CA GLY A 205 -8.99 -12.91 -12.85
C GLY A 205 -9.78 -14.17 -12.47
N GLY A 206 -10.91 -14.44 -13.16
CA GLY A 206 -11.79 -15.59 -12.92
C GLY A 206 -12.76 -15.40 -11.73
N THR A 207 -12.69 -14.27 -11.03
CA THR A 207 -13.66 -13.93 -9.98
C THR A 207 -14.75 -13.06 -10.58
N HIS A 208 -15.99 -13.49 -10.50
CA HIS A 208 -17.15 -12.71 -10.95
C HIS A 208 -18.10 -12.41 -9.79
N GLY A 209 -18.66 -11.20 -9.80
CA GLY A 209 -19.53 -10.73 -8.74
C GLY A 209 -19.96 -9.29 -8.89
N ILE A 210 -20.67 -8.79 -7.88
CA ILE A 210 -21.13 -7.41 -7.80
C ILE A 210 -20.15 -6.60 -6.97
N VAL A 211 -19.72 -5.45 -7.48
CA VAL A 211 -18.87 -4.51 -6.75
C VAL A 211 -19.65 -3.91 -5.60
N GLU A 212 -19.27 -4.22 -4.36
CA GLU A 212 -19.90 -3.66 -3.16
C GLU A 212 -19.24 -2.37 -2.69
N ARG A 213 -17.91 -2.33 -2.75
CA ARG A 213 -17.15 -1.17 -2.29
C ARG A 213 -15.78 -1.12 -2.95
N ILE A 214 -15.40 0.06 -3.41
CA ILE A 214 -14.04 0.39 -3.85
C ILE A 214 -13.35 1.09 -2.68
N GLY A 215 -12.33 0.45 -2.12
CA GLY A 215 -11.54 1.00 -1.02
C GLY A 215 -10.21 1.58 -1.50
N ALA A 216 -9.42 2.12 -0.58
CA ALA A 216 -8.14 2.74 -0.90
C ALA A 216 -7.11 1.77 -1.52
N ARG A 217 -7.08 0.50 -1.09
CA ARG A 217 -6.11 -0.51 -1.57
C ARG A 217 -6.74 -1.76 -2.20
N SER A 218 -8.03 -1.95 -1.99
CA SER A 218 -8.73 -3.16 -2.45
C SER A 218 -10.19 -2.86 -2.69
N THR A 219 -10.77 -3.56 -3.66
CA THR A 219 -12.18 -3.56 -3.98
C THR A 219 -12.83 -4.83 -3.44
N ARG A 220 -14.00 -4.71 -2.83
CA ARG A 220 -14.80 -5.85 -2.37
C ARG A 220 -15.84 -6.19 -3.43
N ILE A 221 -15.85 -7.46 -3.82
CA ILE A 221 -16.81 -8.04 -4.75
C ILE A 221 -17.62 -9.11 -4.01
N ARG A 222 -18.93 -9.10 -4.18
CA ARG A 222 -19.82 -10.15 -3.68
C ARG A 222 -20.14 -11.13 -4.80
N SER A 223 -19.77 -12.39 -4.63
CA SER A 223 -20.04 -13.47 -5.59
C SER A 223 -21.51 -13.88 -5.61
N GLY A 224 -21.88 -14.71 -6.59
CA GLY A 224 -23.20 -15.31 -6.68
C GLY A 224 -23.59 -16.18 -5.47
N ASP A 225 -22.60 -16.76 -4.80
CA ASP A 225 -22.75 -17.59 -3.61
C ASP A 225 -22.76 -16.79 -2.31
N ASN A 226 -22.93 -15.45 -2.41
CA ASN A 226 -22.93 -14.52 -1.30
C ASN A 226 -21.61 -14.50 -0.50
N THR A 227 -20.49 -14.84 -1.12
CA THR A 227 -19.16 -14.71 -0.54
C THR A 227 -18.53 -13.39 -0.91
N HIS A 228 -17.74 -12.80 0.02
CA HIS A 228 -17.04 -11.55 -0.22
C HIS A 228 -15.60 -11.83 -0.64
N VAL A 229 -15.26 -11.44 -1.86
CA VAL A 229 -13.90 -11.54 -2.39
C VAL A 229 -13.25 -10.17 -2.33
N ILE A 230 -12.06 -10.11 -1.73
CA ILE A 230 -11.26 -8.88 -1.62
C ILE A 230 -10.21 -8.93 -2.71
N VAL A 231 -10.36 -8.09 -3.73
CA VAL A 231 -9.46 -8.02 -4.88
C VAL A 231 -8.57 -6.79 -4.72
N PRO A 232 -7.23 -6.92 -4.82
CA PRO A 232 -6.33 -5.77 -4.85
C PRO A 232 -6.68 -4.83 -6.01
N ASN A 233 -6.60 -3.52 -5.78
CA ASN A 233 -6.98 -2.54 -6.81
C ASN A 233 -6.09 -2.61 -8.06
N SER A 234 -4.80 -2.93 -7.89
CA SER A 234 -3.88 -3.11 -9.03
C SER A 234 -4.33 -4.20 -10.00
N SER A 235 -5.02 -5.24 -9.51
CA SER A 235 -5.54 -6.32 -10.36
C SER A 235 -6.54 -5.84 -11.40
N PHE A 236 -7.26 -4.75 -11.14
CA PHE A 236 -8.21 -4.17 -12.10
C PHE A 236 -7.56 -3.30 -13.19
N LEU A 237 -6.30 -2.90 -13.00
CA LEU A 237 -5.54 -2.15 -14.00
C LEU A 237 -4.54 -3.03 -14.74
N GLU A 238 -4.09 -4.13 -14.12
CA GLU A 238 -3.09 -5.04 -14.68
C GLU A 238 -3.71 -6.21 -15.44
N LYS A 239 -4.98 -6.54 -15.14
CA LYS A 239 -5.69 -7.67 -15.77
C LYS A 239 -6.86 -7.17 -16.60
N GLU A 240 -7.30 -8.02 -17.54
CA GLU A 240 -8.54 -7.81 -18.24
C GLU A 240 -9.73 -7.85 -17.28
N VAL A 241 -10.60 -6.86 -17.39
CA VAL A 241 -11.81 -6.71 -16.59
C VAL A 241 -13.01 -6.70 -17.52
N LEU A 242 -13.89 -7.69 -17.35
CA LEU A 242 -15.18 -7.71 -18.01
C LEU A 242 -16.20 -6.99 -17.10
N ASN A 243 -16.73 -5.87 -17.55
CA ASN A 243 -17.83 -5.19 -16.87
C ASN A 243 -19.12 -5.43 -17.67
N TRP A 244 -20.00 -6.25 -17.10
CA TRP A 244 -21.24 -6.69 -17.73
C TRP A 244 -22.35 -5.62 -17.74
N THR A 245 -22.20 -4.58 -16.91
CA THR A 245 -23.22 -3.56 -16.68
C THR A 245 -22.69 -2.13 -16.84
N LEU A 246 -21.55 -1.95 -17.49
CA LEU A 246 -20.89 -0.64 -17.64
C LEU A 246 -21.76 0.39 -18.37
N ALA A 247 -22.33 -0.01 -19.50
CA ALA A 247 -23.16 0.85 -20.36
C ALA A 247 -24.65 0.74 -19.99
N ASP A 248 -25.12 -0.48 -19.86
CA ASP A 248 -26.50 -0.82 -19.55
C ASP A 248 -26.56 -2.20 -18.86
N ASP A 249 -27.77 -2.65 -18.53
CA ASP A 249 -28.03 -3.96 -17.92
C ASP A 249 -28.41 -5.05 -18.94
N LEU A 250 -28.18 -4.80 -20.26
CA LEU A 250 -28.54 -5.70 -21.34
C LEU A 250 -27.41 -6.66 -21.69
N ILE A 251 -27.69 -7.95 -21.64
CA ILE A 251 -26.71 -8.97 -22.01
C ILE A 251 -27.27 -9.87 -23.08
N ARG A 252 -26.47 -10.11 -24.13
CA ARG A 252 -26.72 -11.16 -25.12
C ARG A 252 -26.28 -12.50 -24.53
N SER A 253 -27.22 -13.42 -24.39
CA SER A 253 -26.98 -14.80 -23.95
C SER A 253 -27.30 -15.76 -25.07
N TYR A 254 -26.88 -17.02 -24.92
CA TYR A 254 -27.21 -18.08 -25.86
C TYR A 254 -27.42 -19.42 -25.14
N ILE A 255 -28.09 -20.33 -25.82
CA ILE A 255 -28.18 -21.76 -25.50
C ILE A 255 -27.89 -22.57 -26.75
N ASP A 256 -27.23 -23.71 -26.58
CA ASP A 256 -27.05 -24.70 -27.62
C ASP A 256 -28.05 -25.83 -27.42
N VAL A 257 -28.64 -26.29 -28.54
CA VAL A 257 -29.61 -27.36 -28.57
C VAL A 257 -29.23 -28.32 -29.69
N GLY A 258 -29.09 -29.60 -29.38
CA GLY A 258 -28.79 -30.65 -30.38
C GLY A 258 -29.98 -31.57 -30.58
N VAL A 259 -30.37 -31.80 -31.82
CA VAL A 259 -31.43 -32.76 -32.20
C VAL A 259 -30.87 -33.86 -33.09
N VAL A 260 -31.53 -35.00 -33.14
CA VAL A 260 -31.09 -36.14 -33.96
C VAL A 260 -31.11 -35.79 -35.48
N TYR A 261 -30.24 -36.46 -36.20
CA TYR A 261 -30.24 -36.37 -37.67
C TYR A 261 -31.59 -36.84 -38.24
N GLY A 262 -32.08 -36.12 -39.25
CA GLY A 262 -33.41 -36.35 -39.84
C GLY A 262 -34.54 -35.55 -39.21
N SER A 263 -34.27 -34.81 -38.12
CA SER A 263 -35.25 -33.87 -37.58
C SER A 263 -35.55 -32.73 -38.57
N PRO A 264 -36.82 -32.25 -38.63
CA PRO A 264 -37.19 -31.14 -39.51
C PRO A 264 -36.62 -29.82 -38.98
N THR A 265 -35.55 -29.34 -39.62
CA THR A 265 -34.75 -28.20 -39.14
C THR A 265 -35.54 -26.90 -38.98
N ASP A 266 -36.48 -26.61 -39.89
CA ASP A 266 -37.34 -25.43 -39.81
C ASP A 266 -38.29 -25.48 -38.59
N THR A 267 -38.90 -26.66 -38.36
CA THR A 267 -39.76 -26.87 -37.17
C THR A 267 -38.96 -26.72 -35.87
N VAL A 268 -37.74 -27.31 -35.81
CA VAL A 268 -36.85 -27.16 -34.67
C VAL A 268 -36.57 -25.68 -34.37
N ARG A 269 -36.23 -24.90 -35.41
CA ARG A 269 -35.99 -23.47 -35.30
C ARG A 269 -37.21 -22.71 -34.78
N GLU A 270 -38.39 -23.00 -35.31
CA GLU A 270 -39.65 -22.36 -34.89
C GLU A 270 -39.98 -22.65 -33.44
N LEU A 271 -39.86 -23.89 -32.97
CA LEU A 271 -40.12 -24.27 -31.59
C LEU A 271 -39.14 -23.63 -30.61
N ILE A 272 -37.86 -23.52 -30.97
CA ILE A 272 -36.89 -22.81 -30.17
C ILE A 272 -37.22 -21.31 -30.12
N LEU A 273 -37.60 -20.68 -31.24
CA LEU A 273 -38.05 -19.28 -31.24
C LEU A 273 -39.31 -19.08 -30.38
N GLN A 274 -40.25 -20.03 -30.44
CA GLN A 274 -41.45 -20.02 -29.60
C GLN A 274 -41.06 -20.06 -28.10
N ALA A 275 -40.19 -20.99 -27.68
CA ALA A 275 -39.74 -21.08 -26.30
C ALA A 275 -39.06 -19.79 -25.82
N LEU A 276 -38.31 -19.09 -26.68
CA LEU A 276 -37.70 -17.81 -26.38
C LEU A 276 -38.76 -16.70 -26.23
N SER A 277 -39.75 -16.65 -27.16
CA SER A 277 -40.77 -15.60 -27.14
C SER A 277 -41.76 -15.73 -25.96
N GLU A 278 -42.03 -16.93 -25.51
CA GLU A 278 -42.89 -17.18 -24.35
C GLU A 278 -42.21 -16.85 -23.00
N ASN A 279 -40.87 -16.70 -22.99
CA ASN A 279 -40.16 -16.39 -21.74
C ASN A 279 -40.24 -14.88 -21.43
N PRO A 280 -40.86 -14.45 -20.33
CA PRO A 280 -41.09 -13.04 -20.01
C PRO A 280 -39.79 -12.26 -19.71
N ARG A 281 -38.67 -12.95 -19.52
CA ARG A 281 -37.36 -12.32 -19.27
C ARG A 281 -36.54 -12.13 -20.54
N VAL A 282 -36.92 -12.75 -21.64
CA VAL A 282 -36.31 -12.54 -22.96
C VAL A 282 -36.89 -11.27 -23.56
N LEU A 283 -36.03 -10.41 -24.05
CA LEU A 283 -36.44 -9.15 -24.66
C LEU A 283 -36.92 -9.36 -26.10
N GLY A 284 -37.99 -8.68 -26.45
CA GLY A 284 -38.51 -8.68 -27.83
C GLY A 284 -37.75 -7.73 -28.77
N SER A 285 -36.87 -6.89 -28.22
CA SER A 285 -35.99 -6.02 -29.01
C SER A 285 -34.64 -5.88 -28.26
N PRO A 286 -33.52 -6.25 -28.86
CA PRO A 286 -33.42 -6.93 -30.20
C PRO A 286 -34.11 -8.29 -30.21
N LEU A 287 -34.60 -8.68 -31.41
CA LEU A 287 -35.27 -9.96 -31.57
C LEU A 287 -34.34 -11.14 -31.28
N PRO A 288 -34.84 -12.24 -30.67
CA PRO A 288 -34.08 -13.47 -30.57
C PRO A 288 -33.82 -14.09 -31.94
N GLU A 289 -32.69 -14.79 -32.07
CA GLU A 289 -32.25 -15.40 -33.33
C GLU A 289 -31.81 -16.82 -33.07
N VAL A 290 -32.23 -17.75 -33.96
CA VAL A 290 -31.81 -19.15 -33.92
C VAL A 290 -31.03 -19.49 -35.16
N LEU A 291 -29.78 -19.88 -34.98
CA LEU A 291 -28.87 -20.29 -36.05
C LEU A 291 -28.63 -21.80 -35.99
N PHE A 292 -28.67 -22.45 -37.17
CA PHE A 292 -28.15 -23.79 -37.32
C PHE A 292 -26.64 -23.68 -37.50
N THR A 293 -25.87 -24.09 -36.50
CA THR A 293 -24.45 -23.80 -36.43
C THR A 293 -23.55 -24.90 -36.94
N GLU A 294 -23.97 -26.18 -36.80
CA GLU A 294 -23.08 -27.29 -37.07
C GLU A 294 -23.84 -28.60 -37.33
N PHE A 295 -23.32 -29.40 -38.26
CA PHE A 295 -23.60 -30.84 -38.37
C PHE A 295 -22.61 -31.58 -37.47
N GLY A 296 -22.93 -31.73 -36.20
CA GLY A 296 -22.04 -32.33 -35.20
C GLY A 296 -21.98 -33.85 -35.28
N ASP A 297 -21.05 -34.49 -34.60
CA ASP A 297 -20.81 -35.94 -34.68
C ASP A 297 -22.05 -36.80 -34.39
N SER A 298 -22.95 -36.31 -33.57
CA SER A 298 -24.15 -37.07 -33.15
C SER A 298 -25.43 -36.22 -33.20
N ALA A 299 -25.38 -34.98 -33.64
CA ALA A 299 -26.50 -34.04 -33.55
C ALA A 299 -26.46 -32.96 -34.65
N LEU A 300 -27.64 -32.46 -35.03
CA LEU A 300 -27.79 -31.16 -35.67
C LEU A 300 -27.81 -30.09 -34.57
N VAL A 301 -26.83 -29.18 -34.57
CA VAL A 301 -26.63 -28.22 -33.48
C VAL A 301 -27.22 -26.86 -33.86
N PHE A 302 -28.10 -26.37 -33.02
CA PHE A 302 -28.73 -25.05 -33.10
C PHE A 302 -28.25 -24.18 -31.95
N ARG A 303 -27.89 -22.93 -32.23
CA ARG A 303 -27.58 -21.92 -31.24
C ARG A 303 -28.64 -20.82 -31.26
N ALA A 304 -29.27 -20.64 -30.11
CA ALA A 304 -30.31 -19.65 -29.91
C ALA A 304 -29.78 -18.47 -29.12
N PHE A 305 -29.69 -17.30 -29.76
CA PHE A 305 -29.28 -16.05 -29.15
C PHE A 305 -30.48 -15.24 -28.70
N PHE A 306 -30.36 -14.63 -27.53
CA PHE A 306 -31.42 -13.79 -26.95
C PHE A 306 -30.81 -12.75 -26.02
N TRP A 307 -31.55 -11.67 -25.79
CA TRP A 307 -31.19 -10.58 -24.90
C TRP A 307 -32.00 -10.63 -23.63
N ILE A 308 -31.34 -10.36 -22.51
CA ILE A 308 -31.95 -10.33 -21.18
C ILE A 308 -31.45 -9.13 -20.39
N LYS A 309 -32.23 -8.70 -19.40
CA LYS A 309 -31.78 -7.75 -18.39
C LYS A 309 -31.16 -8.48 -17.20
N MET A 310 -29.91 -8.12 -16.87
CA MET A 310 -29.20 -8.64 -15.72
C MET A 310 -29.43 -7.74 -14.52
N LYS A 311 -30.12 -8.25 -13.50
CA LYS A 311 -30.24 -7.60 -12.19
C LYS A 311 -29.47 -8.34 -11.10
N GLN A 312 -29.27 -9.63 -11.29
CA GLN A 312 -28.57 -10.54 -10.39
C GLN A 312 -27.64 -11.46 -11.16
N LEU A 313 -26.53 -11.87 -10.54
CA LEU A 313 -25.54 -12.76 -11.16
C LEU A 313 -26.12 -14.08 -11.71
N MET A 314 -27.15 -14.60 -11.06
CA MET A 314 -27.80 -15.86 -11.46
C MET A 314 -28.90 -15.70 -12.50
N ASP A 315 -29.22 -14.48 -12.94
CA ASP A 315 -30.34 -14.26 -13.86
C ASP A 315 -30.12 -14.94 -15.20
N ARG A 316 -28.92 -14.89 -15.76
CA ARG A 316 -28.57 -15.59 -17.00
C ARG A 316 -28.85 -17.10 -16.89
N ASN A 317 -28.34 -17.73 -15.86
CA ASN A 317 -28.47 -19.18 -15.67
C ASN A 317 -29.93 -19.60 -15.45
N ARG A 318 -30.69 -18.80 -14.68
CA ARG A 318 -32.12 -19.04 -14.44
C ARG A 318 -32.94 -18.94 -15.74
N VAL A 319 -32.67 -17.92 -16.55
CA VAL A 319 -33.35 -17.75 -17.86
C VAL A 319 -32.97 -18.88 -18.81
N GLN A 320 -31.69 -19.19 -18.95
CA GLN A 320 -31.25 -20.32 -19.77
C GLN A 320 -31.90 -21.65 -19.35
N SER A 321 -31.99 -21.90 -18.02
CA SER A 321 -32.65 -23.08 -17.49
C SER A 321 -34.13 -23.13 -17.84
N SER A 322 -34.86 -22.03 -17.61
CA SER A 322 -36.30 -21.98 -17.94
C SER A 322 -36.58 -22.17 -19.42
N ILE A 323 -35.73 -21.63 -20.29
CA ILE A 323 -35.86 -21.83 -21.75
C ILE A 323 -35.62 -23.30 -22.11
N ARG A 324 -34.59 -23.96 -21.52
CA ARG A 324 -34.33 -25.39 -21.76
C ARG A 324 -35.49 -26.27 -21.36
N PHE A 325 -36.12 -26.03 -20.23
CA PHE A 325 -37.33 -26.74 -19.82
C PHE A 325 -38.46 -26.58 -20.85
N ARG A 326 -38.66 -25.33 -21.31
CA ARG A 326 -39.73 -25.09 -22.30
C ARG A 326 -39.43 -25.72 -23.66
N ILE A 327 -38.15 -25.73 -24.09
CA ILE A 327 -37.74 -26.44 -25.33
C ILE A 327 -38.00 -27.95 -25.19
N ASP A 328 -37.68 -28.57 -24.05
CA ASP A 328 -37.93 -30.00 -23.83
C ASP A 328 -39.41 -30.34 -23.94
N GLU A 329 -40.29 -29.49 -23.37
CA GLU A 329 -41.74 -29.67 -23.47
C GLU A 329 -42.22 -29.58 -24.94
N LEU A 330 -41.84 -28.50 -25.66
CA LEU A 330 -42.23 -28.28 -27.07
C LEU A 330 -41.72 -29.39 -28.00
N PHE A 331 -40.48 -29.82 -27.77
CA PHE A 331 -39.88 -30.91 -28.56
C PHE A 331 -40.60 -32.24 -28.36
N ARG A 332 -40.99 -32.55 -27.12
CA ARG A 332 -41.76 -33.75 -26.79
C ARG A 332 -43.15 -33.71 -27.42
N GLU A 333 -43.82 -32.55 -27.44
CA GLU A 333 -45.12 -32.37 -28.10
C GLU A 333 -45.04 -32.53 -29.64
N ALA A 334 -43.89 -32.24 -30.23
CA ALA A 334 -43.65 -32.31 -31.66
C ALA A 334 -42.92 -33.58 -32.13
N ASP A 335 -42.72 -34.57 -31.26
CA ASP A 335 -41.94 -35.77 -31.54
C ASP A 335 -40.50 -35.53 -32.01
N ILE A 336 -39.89 -34.38 -31.59
CA ILE A 336 -38.50 -34.07 -31.85
C ILE A 336 -37.63 -34.67 -30.77
N VAL A 337 -36.67 -35.51 -31.17
CA VAL A 337 -35.76 -36.18 -30.22
C VAL A 337 -34.49 -35.36 -30.01
N ILE A 338 -34.18 -35.04 -28.74
CA ILE A 338 -32.90 -34.45 -28.34
C ILE A 338 -31.81 -35.48 -28.56
N ALA A 339 -30.74 -35.09 -29.25
CA ALA A 339 -29.70 -36.04 -29.62
C ALA A 339 -28.93 -36.57 -28.40
N PHE A 340 -28.66 -37.84 -28.45
CA PHE A 340 -27.74 -38.54 -27.56
C PHE A 340 -26.57 -39.10 -28.36
N PRO A 341 -25.42 -39.44 -27.75
CA PRO A 341 -24.24 -39.90 -28.45
C PRO A 341 -24.57 -41.13 -29.31
N GLN A 342 -24.29 -41.07 -30.61
CA GLN A 342 -24.47 -42.16 -31.59
C GLN A 342 -23.14 -42.86 -31.76
N ARG A 343 -23.22 -44.21 -31.92
CA ARG A 343 -22.06 -45.06 -32.26
C ARG A 343 -22.45 -46.14 -33.22
N ASP A 344 -21.75 -46.22 -34.33
CA ASP A 344 -21.83 -47.36 -35.23
C ASP A 344 -20.92 -48.46 -34.69
N VAL A 345 -21.53 -49.63 -34.40
CA VAL A 345 -20.78 -50.78 -33.92
C VAL A 345 -20.73 -51.84 -34.99
N HIS A 346 -19.57 -52.04 -35.60
CA HIS A 346 -19.33 -53.17 -36.50
C HIS A 346 -18.92 -54.39 -35.71
N LEU A 347 -19.74 -55.45 -35.78
CA LEU A 347 -19.45 -56.71 -35.12
C LEU A 347 -18.91 -57.71 -36.17
N ASP A 348 -17.61 -57.96 -36.15
CA ASP A 348 -16.97 -59.02 -36.89
C ASP A 348 -16.89 -60.27 -36.06
N SER A 349 -17.54 -61.36 -36.55
CA SER A 349 -17.53 -62.66 -35.88
C SER A 349 -16.94 -63.70 -36.85
N THR A 350 -15.95 -64.45 -36.35
CA THR A 350 -15.35 -65.57 -37.08
C THR A 350 -16.23 -66.84 -37.03
N ALA A 351 -17.31 -66.87 -36.24
CA ALA A 351 -18.28 -67.92 -36.15
C ALA A 351 -19.72 -67.38 -36.38
N PRO A 352 -20.66 -68.17 -36.85
CA PRO A 352 -22.06 -67.75 -36.94
C PRO A 352 -22.61 -67.26 -35.61
N LEU A 353 -23.21 -66.05 -35.64
CA LEU A 353 -23.91 -65.50 -34.44
C LEU A 353 -25.28 -66.17 -34.33
N GLU A 354 -25.53 -66.88 -33.25
CA GLU A 354 -26.87 -67.31 -32.89
C GLU A 354 -27.70 -66.13 -32.38
N ILE A 355 -28.69 -65.71 -33.21
CA ILE A 355 -29.59 -64.60 -32.83
C ILE A 355 -30.91 -65.24 -32.38
N ARG A 356 -31.25 -65.06 -31.11
CA ARG A 356 -32.56 -65.39 -30.60
C ARG A 356 -33.47 -64.14 -30.68
N LEU A 357 -34.44 -64.22 -31.59
CA LEU A 357 -35.49 -63.20 -31.65
C LEU A 357 -36.44 -63.39 -30.47
N LEU A 358 -36.40 -62.48 -29.53
CA LEU A 358 -37.41 -62.40 -28.49
C LEU A 358 -38.64 -61.72 -29.08
N ARG A 359 -39.71 -62.43 -29.24
CA ARG A 359 -41.03 -61.83 -29.47
C ARG A 359 -41.51 -61.17 -28.18
N GLU A 360 -42.44 -60.21 -28.33
CA GLU A 360 -42.98 -59.33 -27.32
C GLU A 360 -43.17 -59.90 -25.92
N PRO A 361 -43.31 -59.04 -24.84
CA PRO A 361 -43.20 -59.43 -23.44
C PRO A 361 -44.11 -60.53 -22.93
N ASP A 362 -45.10 -60.97 -23.68
CA ASP A 362 -46.02 -62.10 -23.29
C ASP A 362 -45.38 -63.52 -23.32
N ASP A 363 -44.16 -63.63 -23.90
CA ASP A 363 -43.42 -64.87 -24.01
C ASP A 363 -42.31 -65.10 -22.95
N LEU A 364 -42.19 -64.21 -21.96
CA LEU A 364 -41.28 -64.48 -20.85
C LEU A 364 -41.86 -65.39 -19.83
N PRO A 365 -41.30 -66.57 -19.63
CA PRO A 365 -41.82 -67.49 -18.59
C PRO A 365 -41.55 -66.91 -17.19
N GLY A 366 -42.60 -66.43 -16.55
CA GLY A 366 -42.69 -66.18 -15.11
C GLY A 366 -41.84 -64.99 -14.57
N ALA A 367 -42.42 -63.81 -14.52
CA ALA A 367 -42.11 -62.86 -13.51
C ALA A 367 -43.08 -62.97 -12.33
#